data_eaca1c0a1f40d62ac216e62a030b67f3
#
_entry.id   eaca1c0a1f40d62ac216e62a030b67f3
#
_cell.length_a   1.000
_cell.length_b   1.000
_cell.length_c   1.000
_cell.angle_alpha   90.00
_cell.angle_beta   90.00
_cell.angle_gamma   90.00
#
_symmetry.space_group_name_H-M   'P 1'
#
loop_
_entity.id
_entity.type
_entity.pdbx_description
1 polymer ?
#
loop_
_entity_poly.entity_id
_entity_poly.type
_entity_poly.pdbx_seq_one_letter_code
_entity_poly.pdbx_strand_id
1 'polypeptide(L)'
;MLTGISGYVPLNALMKTVFSSPDAPPALGPYSQAIGAGPLIFFSGQVPLEAATGELVGQDVAEQTKQALLNLKSAGLSYANIIKTTVFLTDLSRFADMNAVYATFFPEAPPARSTIEVSGLPRGAKVEIEAIAIKPS
;
A
#
# COMPACT_ATOMS: atom_id res chain seq x y z
N MET A 1 26.26 3.41 13.91
CA MET A 1 26.96 2.13 13.82
C MET A 1 26.36 1.11 14.76
N LEU A 2 26.45 -0.15 14.40
CA LEU A 2 25.89 -1.26 15.18
C LEU A 2 26.87 -1.74 16.25
N THR A 3 27.36 -0.83 17.06
CA THR A 3 28.38 -1.12 18.05
C THR A 3 27.95 -2.08 19.13
N GLY A 4 26.65 -2.19 19.37
CA GLY A 4 26.13 -3.12 20.36
C GLY A 4 25.97 -4.54 19.84
N ILE A 5 26.19 -4.77 18.57
CA ILE A 5 26.07 -6.09 17.98
C ILE A 5 27.40 -6.81 18.08
N SER A 6 27.47 -7.74 19.01
CA SER A 6 28.59 -8.64 19.06
C SER A 6 28.25 -9.82 18.13
N GLY A 7 29.08 -10.03 17.14
CA GLY A 7 28.91 -11.12 16.22
C GLY A 7 28.63 -10.67 14.80
N TYR A 8 28.85 -11.56 13.90
CA TYR A 8 28.70 -11.34 12.47
C TYR A 8 27.22 -11.46 12.08
N VAL A 9 26.71 -10.41 11.42
CA VAL A 9 25.40 -10.46 10.77
C VAL A 9 25.67 -10.64 9.29
N PRO A 10 25.25 -11.75 8.68
CA PRO A 10 25.50 -11.97 7.26
C PRO A 10 24.78 -10.91 6.41
N LEU A 11 25.43 -10.48 5.35
CA LEU A 11 24.90 -9.43 4.49
C LEU A 11 23.53 -9.76 3.94
N ASN A 12 23.28 -11.03 3.61
CA ASN A 12 21.99 -11.47 3.09
C ASN A 12 20.86 -11.33 4.11
N ALA A 13 21.15 -11.37 5.40
CA ALA A 13 20.14 -11.15 6.45
C ALA A 13 19.75 -9.66 6.56
N LEU A 14 20.60 -8.76 6.03
CA LEU A 14 20.37 -7.32 6.02
C LEU A 14 19.79 -6.85 4.69
N MET A 15 19.73 -7.72 3.69
CA MET A 15 19.28 -7.34 2.36
C MET A 15 17.75 -7.31 2.30
N LYS A 16 17.26 -6.29 1.64
CA LYS A 16 15.85 -6.19 1.31
C LYS A 16 15.54 -7.08 0.10
N THR A 17 14.30 -7.57 0.05
CA THR A 17 13.77 -8.30 -1.09
C THR A 17 12.86 -7.39 -1.90
N VAL A 18 13.10 -7.31 -3.20
CA VAL A 18 12.25 -6.52 -4.09
C VAL A 18 11.11 -7.40 -4.60
N PHE A 19 9.88 -6.94 -4.44
CA PHE A 19 8.71 -7.58 -5.01
C PHE A 19 8.17 -6.75 -6.16
N SER A 20 7.79 -7.41 -7.24
CA SER A 20 7.22 -6.79 -8.42
C SER A 20 6.17 -7.72 -9.02
N SER A 21 5.07 -7.15 -9.47
CA SER A 21 3.98 -7.90 -10.09
C SER A 21 3.52 -7.18 -11.35
N PRO A 22 3.32 -7.92 -12.47
CA PRO A 22 2.78 -7.33 -13.69
C PRO A 22 1.29 -6.99 -13.55
N ASP A 23 0.61 -7.51 -12.53
CA ASP A 23 -0.82 -7.28 -12.33
C ASP A 23 -1.10 -5.98 -11.57
N ALA A 24 -0.08 -5.37 -10.99
CA ALA A 24 -0.18 -4.08 -10.32
C ALA A 24 0.35 -2.98 -11.24
N PRO A 25 -0.10 -1.72 -11.04
CA PRO A 25 0.48 -0.60 -11.78
C PRO A 25 1.99 -0.56 -11.62
N PRO A 26 2.74 -0.39 -12.72
CA PRO A 26 4.19 -0.32 -12.63
C PRO A 26 4.66 0.91 -11.87
N ALA A 27 5.83 0.81 -11.24
CA ALA A 27 6.45 1.95 -10.60
C ALA A 27 6.80 2.99 -11.66
N LEU A 28 6.31 4.22 -11.47
CA LEU A 28 6.53 5.33 -12.41
C LEU A 28 7.68 6.23 -11.97
N GLY A 29 8.66 5.69 -11.27
CA GLY A 29 9.80 6.43 -10.77
C GLY A 29 10.78 5.52 -10.05
N PRO A 30 11.76 6.09 -9.34
CA PRO A 30 12.79 5.31 -8.67
C PRO A 30 12.29 4.69 -7.36
N TYR A 31 11.31 3.79 -7.44
CA TYR A 31 10.81 3.06 -6.29
C TYR A 31 10.34 1.67 -6.70
N SER A 32 10.23 0.77 -5.73
CA SER A 32 9.70 -0.58 -5.91
C SER A 32 8.23 -0.63 -5.54
N GLN A 33 7.48 -1.54 -6.14
CA GLN A 33 6.08 -1.77 -5.75
C GLN A 33 5.98 -2.21 -4.29
N ALA A 34 6.88 -3.09 -3.86
CA ALA A 34 6.95 -3.53 -2.47
C ALA A 34 8.35 -4.01 -2.13
N ILE A 35 8.69 -3.90 -0.85
CA ILE A 35 9.98 -4.30 -0.30
C ILE A 35 9.75 -5.19 0.92
N GLY A 36 10.38 -6.36 0.92
CA GLY A 36 10.44 -7.22 2.09
C GLY A 36 11.66 -6.90 2.92
N ALA A 37 11.48 -6.86 4.23
CA ALA A 37 12.56 -6.66 5.21
C ALA A 37 12.25 -7.48 6.46
N GLY A 38 13.02 -8.54 6.71
CA GLY A 38 12.71 -9.47 7.79
C GLY A 38 11.31 -10.07 7.59
N PRO A 39 10.48 -10.09 8.63
CA PRO A 39 9.12 -10.63 8.52
C PRO A 39 8.12 -9.67 7.91
N LEU A 40 8.52 -8.45 7.55
CA LEU A 40 7.62 -7.42 7.09
C LEU A 40 7.74 -7.17 5.59
N ILE A 41 6.64 -6.72 5.00
CA ILE A 41 6.61 -6.23 3.62
C ILE A 41 6.02 -4.82 3.64
N PHE A 42 6.72 -3.90 3.01
CA PHE A 42 6.31 -2.51 2.87
C PHE A 42 5.81 -2.30 1.44
N PHE A 43 4.57 -1.91 1.29
CA PHE A 43 3.96 -1.63 0.00
C PHE A 43 3.96 -0.14 -0.26
N SER A 44 4.45 0.25 -1.43
CA SER A 44 4.35 1.63 -1.90
C SER A 44 2.89 2.04 -1.99
N GLY A 45 2.62 3.32 -1.84
CA GLY A 45 1.28 3.86 -1.99
C GLY A 45 0.69 3.52 -3.34
N GLN A 46 -0.54 3.01 -3.34
CA GLN A 46 -1.28 2.73 -4.56
C GLN A 46 -2.33 3.80 -4.77
N VAL A 47 -2.22 4.46 -5.91
CA VAL A 47 -3.28 5.30 -6.45
C VAL A 47 -4.19 4.41 -7.32
N PRO A 48 -5.46 4.80 -7.56
CA PRO A 48 -6.42 3.94 -8.23
C PRO A 48 -6.23 3.90 -9.75
N LEU A 49 -5.06 3.46 -10.20
CA LEU A 49 -4.74 3.34 -11.62
C LEU A 49 -5.03 1.92 -12.11
N GLU A 50 -5.44 1.83 -13.37
CA GLU A 50 -5.48 0.56 -14.07
C GLU A 50 -4.06 0.18 -14.50
N ALA A 51 -3.64 -1.04 -14.19
CA ALA A 51 -2.27 -1.49 -14.48
C ALA A 51 -1.95 -1.47 -15.98
N ALA A 52 -2.92 -1.85 -16.82
CA ALA A 52 -2.69 -1.95 -18.25
C ALA A 52 -2.56 -0.60 -18.97
N THR A 53 -3.29 0.41 -18.52
CA THR A 53 -3.38 1.71 -19.22
C THR A 53 -2.71 2.85 -18.46
N GLY A 54 -2.53 2.72 -17.14
CA GLY A 54 -2.03 3.78 -16.29
C GLY A 54 -3.04 4.90 -16.05
N GLU A 55 -4.30 4.68 -16.39
CA GLU A 55 -5.35 5.66 -16.21
C GLU A 55 -6.09 5.47 -14.89
N LEU A 56 -6.63 6.57 -14.36
CA LEU A 56 -7.45 6.50 -13.15
C LEU A 56 -8.72 5.69 -13.41
N VAL A 57 -9.06 4.84 -12.44
CA VAL A 57 -10.30 4.07 -12.44
C VAL A 57 -11.23 4.67 -11.40
N GLY A 58 -12.44 5.04 -11.84
CA GLY A 58 -13.43 5.59 -10.96
C GLY A 58 -13.46 7.12 -10.93
N GLN A 59 -14.63 7.65 -10.67
CA GLN A 59 -14.90 9.08 -10.64
C GLN A 59 -14.96 9.62 -9.22
N ASP A 60 -15.36 8.80 -8.27
CA ASP A 60 -15.55 9.21 -6.89
C ASP A 60 -14.59 8.46 -5.95
N VAL A 61 -14.55 8.91 -4.72
CA VAL A 61 -13.67 8.34 -3.69
C VAL A 61 -13.99 6.86 -3.42
N ALA A 62 -15.26 6.47 -3.47
CA ALA A 62 -15.65 5.09 -3.21
C ALA A 62 -15.05 4.14 -4.25
N GLU A 63 -15.22 4.44 -5.54
CA GLU A 63 -14.68 3.64 -6.63
C GLU A 63 -13.15 3.63 -6.59
N GLN A 64 -12.53 4.79 -6.33
CA GLN A 64 -11.08 4.93 -6.29
C GLN A 64 -10.49 4.19 -5.09
N THR A 65 -11.16 4.19 -3.94
CA THR A 65 -10.73 3.42 -2.76
C THR A 65 -10.70 1.93 -3.08
N LYS A 66 -11.73 1.42 -3.73
CA LYS A 66 -11.78 0.02 -4.14
C LYS A 66 -10.59 -0.32 -5.04
N GLN A 67 -10.34 0.50 -6.05
CA GLN A 67 -9.25 0.22 -6.99
C GLN A 67 -7.87 0.29 -6.32
N ALA A 68 -7.64 1.25 -5.42
CA ALA A 68 -6.38 1.34 -4.69
C ALA A 68 -6.15 0.07 -3.86
N LEU A 69 -7.17 -0.43 -3.18
CA LEU A 69 -7.06 -1.66 -2.40
C LEU A 69 -6.85 -2.89 -3.28
N LEU A 70 -7.50 -2.96 -4.45
CA LEU A 70 -7.26 -4.02 -5.42
C LEU A 70 -5.83 -3.98 -5.95
N ASN A 71 -5.28 -2.80 -6.16
CA ASN A 71 -3.89 -2.65 -6.62
C ASN A 71 -2.90 -3.14 -5.56
N LEU A 72 -3.17 -2.92 -4.28
CA LEU A 72 -2.35 -3.48 -3.20
C LEU A 72 -2.35 -5.01 -3.26
N LYS A 73 -3.52 -5.62 -3.48
CA LYS A 73 -3.61 -7.08 -3.62
C LYS A 73 -2.83 -7.56 -4.83
N SER A 74 -2.95 -6.86 -5.96
CA SER A 74 -2.23 -7.22 -7.18
C SER A 74 -0.72 -7.12 -7.02
N ALA A 75 -0.24 -6.28 -6.10
CA ALA A 75 1.17 -6.18 -5.77
C ALA A 75 1.66 -7.34 -4.88
N GLY A 76 0.79 -8.27 -4.54
CA GLY A 76 1.15 -9.48 -3.81
C GLY A 76 0.68 -9.51 -2.37
N LEU A 77 -0.20 -8.58 -1.99
CA LEU A 77 -0.66 -8.47 -0.62
C LEU A 77 -1.85 -9.39 -0.36
N SER A 78 -1.88 -10.00 0.83
CA SER A 78 -3.10 -10.61 1.38
C SER A 78 -3.67 -9.65 2.43
N TYR A 79 -4.94 -9.29 2.31
CA TYR A 79 -5.55 -8.35 3.24
C TYR A 79 -5.48 -8.81 4.70
N ALA A 80 -5.56 -10.12 4.94
CA ALA A 80 -5.44 -10.66 6.28
C ALA A 80 -4.07 -10.43 6.92
N ASN A 81 -3.05 -10.20 6.11
CA ASN A 81 -1.67 -10.01 6.59
C ASN A 81 -1.30 -8.55 6.78
N ILE A 82 -2.17 -7.63 6.42
CA ILE A 82 -1.91 -6.19 6.59
C ILE A 82 -1.99 -5.83 8.07
N ILE A 83 -0.96 -5.17 8.57
CA ILE A 83 -0.92 -4.71 9.96
C ILE A 83 -1.09 -3.20 10.09
N LYS A 84 -0.78 -2.46 9.03
CA LYS A 84 -0.88 -1.00 9.04
C LYS A 84 -1.20 -0.49 7.65
N THR A 85 -2.10 0.48 7.58
CA THR A 85 -2.33 1.27 6.37
C THR A 85 -2.24 2.75 6.68
N THR A 86 -1.91 3.54 5.67
CA THR A 86 -2.10 4.99 5.68
C THR A 86 -2.96 5.33 4.48
N VAL A 87 -4.06 6.02 4.71
CA VAL A 87 -4.97 6.46 3.67
C VAL A 87 -4.81 7.97 3.50
N PHE A 88 -4.45 8.37 2.29
CA PHE A 88 -4.31 9.77 1.91
C PHE A 88 -5.53 10.17 1.10
N LEU A 89 -6.23 11.23 1.51
CA LEU A 89 -7.40 11.78 0.82
C LEU A 89 -7.13 13.22 0.41
N THR A 90 -7.63 13.62 -0.74
CA THR A 90 -7.56 15.03 -1.13
C THR A 90 -8.69 15.86 -0.52
N ASP A 91 -9.72 15.18 0.01
CA ASP A 91 -10.87 15.84 0.63
C ASP A 91 -11.36 14.98 1.80
N LEU A 92 -11.03 15.39 3.01
CA LEU A 92 -11.36 14.64 4.22
C LEU A 92 -12.87 14.61 4.50
N SER A 93 -13.65 15.50 3.88
CA SER A 93 -15.11 15.45 3.99
C SER A 93 -15.69 14.18 3.36
N ARG A 94 -14.90 13.47 2.54
CA ARG A 94 -15.27 12.20 1.91
C ARG A 94 -14.84 10.97 2.73
N PHE A 95 -14.44 11.19 3.97
CA PHE A 95 -13.99 10.10 4.86
C PHE A 95 -15.01 8.98 4.94
N ALA A 96 -16.31 9.29 5.09
CA ALA A 96 -17.36 8.29 5.23
C ALA A 96 -17.49 7.42 3.97
N ASP A 97 -17.36 8.02 2.79
CA ASP A 97 -17.46 7.29 1.52
C ASP A 97 -16.29 6.32 1.36
N MET A 98 -15.07 6.79 1.67
CA MET A 98 -13.88 5.94 1.67
C MET A 98 -14.03 4.81 2.70
N ASN A 99 -14.45 5.17 3.90
CA ASN A 99 -14.50 4.23 5.01
C ASN A 99 -15.49 3.08 4.77
N ALA A 100 -16.62 3.37 4.13
CA ALA A 100 -17.62 2.35 3.80
C ALA A 100 -17.05 1.26 2.88
N VAL A 101 -16.28 1.66 1.86
CA VAL A 101 -15.63 0.71 0.95
C VAL A 101 -14.47 0.00 1.65
N TYR A 102 -13.63 0.74 2.34
CA TYR A 102 -12.47 0.20 3.07
C TYR A 102 -12.92 -0.93 4.02
N ALA A 103 -14.01 -0.73 4.75
CA ALA A 103 -14.52 -1.71 5.71
C ALA A 103 -14.83 -3.06 5.06
N THR A 104 -15.25 -3.08 3.81
CA THR A 104 -15.59 -4.33 3.12
C THR A 104 -14.37 -5.22 2.85
N PHE A 105 -13.16 -4.64 2.87
CA PHE A 105 -11.91 -5.37 2.64
C PHE A 105 -11.33 -5.93 3.94
N PHE A 106 -11.76 -5.42 5.08
CA PHE A 106 -11.23 -5.81 6.39
C PHE A 106 -12.37 -6.17 7.35
N PRO A 107 -13.08 -7.27 7.08
CA PRO A 107 -14.21 -7.67 7.93
C PRO A 107 -13.81 -8.14 9.32
N GLU A 108 -12.57 -8.61 9.47
CA GLU A 108 -12.05 -9.12 10.74
C GLU A 108 -10.69 -8.53 11.02
N ALA A 109 -10.44 -8.17 12.29
CA ALA A 109 -9.15 -7.66 12.75
C ALA A 109 -8.55 -6.62 11.78
N PRO A 110 -9.23 -5.49 11.55
CA PRO A 110 -8.71 -4.48 10.63
C PRO A 110 -7.35 -3.97 11.07
N PRO A 111 -6.49 -3.58 10.12
CA PRO A 111 -5.16 -3.06 10.47
C PRO A 111 -5.24 -1.75 11.21
N ALA A 112 -4.16 -1.40 11.90
CA ALA A 112 -3.98 -0.04 12.39
C ALA A 112 -4.01 0.91 11.19
N ARG A 113 -4.58 2.11 11.35
CA ARG A 113 -4.74 3.05 10.24
C ARG A 113 -4.58 4.48 10.68
N SER A 114 -3.97 5.28 9.82
CA SER A 114 -4.04 6.74 9.86
C SER A 114 -4.69 7.20 8.56
N THR A 115 -5.55 8.20 8.66
CA THR A 115 -6.20 8.81 7.50
C THR A 115 -5.96 10.30 7.55
N ILE A 116 -5.38 10.86 6.51
CA ILE A 116 -4.98 12.25 6.46
C ILE A 116 -5.40 12.91 5.15
N GLU A 117 -5.65 14.22 5.21
CA GLU A 117 -5.88 15.01 4.02
C GLU A 117 -4.56 15.54 3.48
N VAL A 118 -4.39 15.51 2.17
CA VAL A 118 -3.22 16.03 1.47
C VAL A 118 -3.66 17.02 0.39
N SER A 119 -2.76 17.91 0.00
CA SER A 119 -3.08 18.95 -0.98
C SER A 119 -3.25 18.41 -2.40
N GLY A 120 -2.69 17.24 -2.70
CA GLY A 120 -2.80 16.62 -4.01
C GLY A 120 -2.17 15.24 -4.01
N LEU A 121 -2.57 14.44 -5.00
CA LEU A 121 -2.05 13.09 -5.21
C LEU A 121 -1.65 12.90 -6.67
N PRO A 122 -0.75 11.94 -6.96
CA PRO A 122 -0.36 11.67 -8.34
C PRO A 122 -1.55 11.42 -9.24
N ARG A 123 -1.48 11.89 -10.47
CA ARG A 123 -2.47 11.68 -11.52
C ARG A 123 -3.84 12.27 -11.21
N GLY A 124 -3.94 13.17 -10.24
CA GLY A 124 -5.21 13.74 -9.82
C GLY A 124 -6.09 12.77 -9.05
N ALA A 125 -5.51 11.72 -8.47
CA ALA A 125 -6.25 10.78 -7.64
C ALA A 125 -6.85 11.46 -6.42
N LYS A 126 -7.96 10.93 -5.95
CA LYS A 126 -8.65 11.41 -4.74
C LYS A 126 -8.24 10.62 -3.50
N VAL A 127 -7.64 9.45 -3.71
CA VAL A 127 -7.20 8.60 -2.62
C VAL A 127 -5.92 7.87 -3.02
N GLU A 128 -5.06 7.64 -2.03
CA GLU A 128 -3.89 6.78 -2.15
C GLU A 128 -3.78 5.99 -0.86
N ILE A 129 -3.37 4.72 -0.94
CA ILE A 129 -3.24 3.84 0.22
C ILE A 129 -1.90 3.12 0.19
N GLU A 130 -1.13 3.24 1.25
CA GLU A 130 0.07 2.44 1.48
C GLU A 130 -0.18 1.44 2.59
N ALA A 131 0.65 0.40 2.65
CA ALA A 131 0.45 -0.67 3.62
C ALA A 131 1.75 -1.30 4.10
N ILE A 132 1.71 -1.82 5.32
CA ILE A 132 2.73 -2.71 5.86
C ILE A 132 2.04 -4.01 6.19
N ALA A 133 2.63 -5.13 5.76
CA ALA A 133 2.08 -6.45 5.98
C ALA A 133 3.12 -7.37 6.60
N ILE A 134 2.64 -8.46 7.19
CA ILE A 134 3.50 -9.55 7.66
C ILE A 134 3.60 -10.57 6.53
N LYS A 135 4.81 -11.06 6.26
CA LYS A 135 5.00 -12.14 5.30
C LYS A 135 4.22 -13.37 5.75
N PRO A 136 3.56 -14.07 4.83
CA PRO A 136 2.98 -15.35 5.17
C PRO A 136 4.07 -16.33 5.59
N SER A 137 3.75 -17.14 6.58
CA SER A 137 4.68 -18.14 7.12
C SER A 137 4.80 -19.34 6.18
#